data_9a2633f620df4044209b8e8acf038d4a
#
_entry.id   9a2633f620df4044209b8e8acf038d4a
#
_cell.length_a   1.000
_cell.length_b   1.000
_cell.length_c   1.000
_cell.angle_alpha   90.00
_cell.angle_beta   90.00
_cell.angle_gamma   90.00
#
_symmetry.space_group_name_H-M   'P 1'
#
loop_
_entity.id
_entity.type
_entity.pdbx_description
1 polymer ?
#
loop_
_entity_poly.entity_id
_entity_poly.type
_entity_poly.pdbx_seq_one_letter_code
_entity_poly.pdbx_strand_id
1 'polypeptide(L)'
;GGYTMKVIVLGGGVIGTTTAYYLARSGAEVTLLDRQDGPAEETSFGNAGQVSPGYSTPWAAPGIPLKAIKWMFKKHAPLSIRPDGTMFQLRWMAAMLRNCSPEAYAVNKERMMRVAEYSRGCLQQLRADTGLQYEQRTGGTLQLFRTQAQLDAVQRDIALLEECGVPYELLDRDSLASVEPALAGARDRLTGGLRLPNDET
;
A
#
# COMPACT_ATOMS: atom_id res chain seq x y z
N GLY A 1 38.61 -2.26 21.89
CA GLY A 1 37.84 -1.29 21.14
C GLY A 1 37.00 -2.00 20.12
N GLY A 2 35.67 -2.03 20.34
CA GLY A 2 34.74 -2.58 19.36
C GLY A 2 34.71 -1.68 18.11
N TYR A 3 34.71 -2.29 16.92
CA TYR A 3 34.50 -1.55 15.69
C TYR A 3 33.03 -1.09 15.59
N THR A 4 32.79 0.21 15.60
CA THR A 4 31.46 0.75 15.27
C THR A 4 31.28 0.72 13.76
N MET A 5 30.21 0.08 13.29
CA MET A 5 29.88 0.04 11.86
C MET A 5 29.51 1.46 11.39
N LYS A 6 30.14 1.93 10.31
CA LYS A 6 29.79 3.21 9.66
C LYS A 6 28.90 2.92 8.46
N VAL A 7 27.75 3.57 8.40
CA VAL A 7 26.74 3.37 7.34
C VAL A 7 26.35 4.70 6.73
N ILE A 8 26.29 4.75 5.41
CA ILE A 8 25.71 5.86 4.66
C ILE A 8 24.38 5.42 4.10
N VAL A 9 23.32 6.17 4.40
CA VAL A 9 21.97 5.97 3.84
C VAL A 9 21.72 7.07 2.83
N LEU A 10 21.38 6.68 1.61
CA LEU A 10 21.10 7.62 0.52
C LEU A 10 19.58 7.78 0.35
N GLY A 11 19.09 8.99 0.56
CA GLY A 11 17.68 9.37 0.50
C GLY A 11 17.03 9.50 1.88
N GLY A 12 16.50 10.67 2.17
CA GLY A 12 15.84 11.07 3.43
C GLY A 12 14.32 10.95 3.40
N GLY A 13 13.75 10.13 2.51
CA GLY A 13 12.33 9.77 2.54
C GLY A 13 12.00 8.83 3.70
N VAL A 14 10.75 8.40 3.82
CA VAL A 14 10.30 7.51 4.92
C VAL A 14 11.15 6.25 5.05
N ILE A 15 11.55 5.64 3.94
CA ILE A 15 12.37 4.42 3.96
C ILE A 15 13.78 4.72 4.48
N GLY A 16 14.45 5.75 3.96
CA GLY A 16 15.80 6.10 4.38
C GLY A 16 15.85 6.57 5.83
N THR A 17 14.92 7.40 6.24
CA THR A 17 14.84 7.92 7.62
C THR A 17 14.61 6.79 8.63
N THR A 18 13.66 5.88 8.38
CA THR A 18 13.42 4.73 9.26
C THR A 18 14.58 3.74 9.26
N THR A 19 15.22 3.52 8.11
CA THR A 19 16.44 2.69 8.03
C THR A 19 17.56 3.29 8.87
N ALA A 20 17.83 4.59 8.73
CA ALA A 20 18.85 5.29 9.52
C ALA A 20 18.56 5.22 11.03
N TYR A 21 17.29 5.40 11.41
CA TYR A 21 16.86 5.29 12.81
C TYR A 21 17.15 3.91 13.39
N TYR A 22 16.74 2.83 12.73
CA TYR A 22 16.97 1.48 13.25
C TYR A 22 18.45 1.08 13.26
N LEU A 23 19.22 1.50 12.26
CA LEU A 23 20.67 1.30 12.24
C LEU A 23 21.36 2.03 13.42
N ALA A 24 20.97 3.29 13.66
CA ALA A 24 21.51 4.05 14.79
C ALA A 24 21.13 3.41 16.15
N ARG A 25 19.89 2.94 16.28
CA ARG A 25 19.47 2.18 17.48
C ARG A 25 20.27 0.88 17.67
N SER A 26 20.73 0.26 16.61
CA SER A 26 21.59 -0.94 16.69
C SER A 26 23.05 -0.64 16.99
N GLY A 27 23.43 0.64 17.18
CA GLY A 27 24.78 1.08 17.54
C GLY A 27 25.68 1.42 16.33
N ALA A 28 25.13 1.55 15.12
CA ALA A 28 25.87 2.03 13.97
C ALA A 28 26.05 3.57 14.00
N GLU A 29 27.17 4.06 13.49
CA GLU A 29 27.39 5.45 13.14
C GLU A 29 26.76 5.72 11.76
N VAL A 30 25.64 6.44 11.70
CA VAL A 30 24.85 6.60 10.49
C VAL A 30 24.94 8.02 9.95
N THR A 31 25.23 8.14 8.65
CA THR A 31 25.14 9.40 7.91
C THR A 31 24.01 9.27 6.89
N LEU A 32 22.98 10.12 7.01
CA LEU A 32 21.88 10.21 6.05
C LEU A 32 22.16 11.35 5.06
N LEU A 33 22.15 11.05 3.77
CA LEU A 33 22.34 12.02 2.70
C LEU A 33 21.07 12.12 1.86
N ASP A 34 20.61 13.33 1.60
CA ASP A 34 19.52 13.62 0.67
C ASP A 34 19.93 14.69 -0.33
N ARG A 35 19.30 14.73 -1.48
CA ARG A 35 19.50 15.79 -2.47
C ARG A 35 18.68 17.05 -2.16
N GLN A 36 17.68 16.93 -1.30
CA GLN A 36 16.86 18.04 -0.82
C GLN A 36 17.45 18.61 0.48
N ASP A 37 17.06 19.82 0.82
CA ASP A 37 17.52 20.51 2.02
C ASP A 37 16.92 19.94 3.31
N GLY A 38 15.78 19.25 3.21
CA GLY A 38 15.08 18.61 4.32
C GLY A 38 14.66 17.16 4.05
N PRO A 39 14.25 16.42 5.08
CA PRO A 39 13.75 15.07 4.91
C PRO A 39 12.33 15.06 4.34
N ALA A 40 12.00 13.99 3.59
CA ALA A 40 10.67 13.70 3.09
C ALA A 40 10.05 14.74 2.11
N GLU A 41 10.86 15.54 1.42
CA GLU A 41 10.36 16.60 0.54
C GLU A 41 9.86 16.12 -0.83
N GLU A 42 9.90 14.82 -1.11
CA GLU A 42 9.44 14.22 -2.37
C GLU A 42 8.21 13.32 -2.17
N THR A 43 8.26 12.07 -2.64
CA THR A 43 7.11 11.13 -2.60
C THR A 43 6.61 10.88 -1.19
N SER A 44 7.47 10.92 -0.19
CA SER A 44 7.07 10.75 1.22
C SER A 44 6.24 11.91 1.76
N PHE A 45 6.29 13.08 1.13
CA PHE A 45 5.42 14.22 1.42
C PHE A 45 4.08 14.12 0.66
N GLY A 46 4.16 13.80 -0.64
CA GLY A 46 3.00 13.77 -1.54
C GLY A 46 2.50 12.35 -1.81
N ASN A 47 1.89 11.71 -0.82
CA ASN A 47 1.30 10.37 -0.94
C ASN A 47 -0.09 10.31 -0.30
N ALA A 48 -0.74 9.14 -0.34
CA ALA A 48 -2.08 8.93 0.23
C ALA A 48 -2.08 8.79 1.77
N GLY A 49 -0.91 8.63 2.40
CA GLY A 49 -0.77 8.47 3.85
C GLY A 49 -1.35 7.17 4.42
N GLN A 50 -1.72 6.20 3.59
CA GLN A 50 -2.39 4.98 4.05
C GLN A 50 -1.40 3.89 4.47
N VAL A 51 -1.68 3.28 5.61
CA VAL A 51 -1.03 2.07 6.12
C VAL A 51 -2.08 0.95 6.09
N SER A 52 -2.23 0.35 4.91
CA SER A 52 -3.30 -0.60 4.60
C SER A 52 -2.72 -1.93 4.09
N PRO A 53 -2.24 -2.80 4.97
CA PRO A 53 -1.71 -4.11 4.57
C PRO A 53 -2.69 -4.93 3.74
N GLY A 54 -3.99 -4.91 4.05
CA GLY A 54 -5.03 -5.61 3.32
C GLY A 54 -5.16 -5.22 1.85
N TYR A 55 -4.75 -4.00 1.48
CA TYR A 55 -4.68 -3.52 0.10
C TYR A 55 -3.31 -3.71 -0.57
N SER A 56 -2.33 -4.25 0.14
CA SER A 56 -0.99 -4.51 -0.40
C SER A 56 -1.01 -5.72 -1.34
N THR A 57 -1.31 -5.48 -2.61
CA THR A 57 -1.40 -6.53 -3.64
C THR A 57 -0.42 -6.29 -4.77
N PRO A 58 0.16 -7.37 -5.37
CA PRO A 58 1.03 -7.23 -6.53
C PRO A 58 0.31 -6.59 -7.72
N TRP A 59 1.00 -5.71 -8.43
CA TRP A 59 0.48 -5.15 -9.69
C TRP A 59 0.38 -6.21 -10.79
N ALA A 60 1.30 -7.17 -10.79
CA ALA A 60 1.25 -8.33 -11.67
C ALA A 60 0.19 -9.31 -11.13
N ALA A 61 -1.02 -9.26 -11.68
CA ALA A 61 -2.15 -10.08 -11.28
C ALA A 61 -2.83 -10.72 -12.49
N PRO A 62 -3.55 -11.85 -12.31
CA PRO A 62 -4.35 -12.46 -13.36
C PRO A 62 -5.31 -11.46 -14.01
N GLY A 63 -5.32 -11.42 -15.35
CA GLY A 63 -6.14 -10.50 -16.13
C GLY A 63 -5.54 -9.09 -16.36
N ILE A 64 -4.46 -8.72 -15.68
CA ILE A 64 -3.77 -7.44 -15.91
C ILE A 64 -3.24 -7.30 -17.35
N PRO A 65 -2.65 -8.32 -17.99
CA PRO A 65 -2.20 -8.18 -19.37
C PRO A 65 -3.31 -7.76 -20.34
N LEU A 66 -4.50 -8.35 -20.21
CA LEU A 66 -5.67 -7.97 -21.02
C LEU A 66 -6.18 -6.56 -20.70
N LYS A 67 -6.15 -6.17 -19.43
CA LYS A 67 -6.50 -4.81 -18.99
C LYS A 67 -5.49 -3.79 -19.51
N ALA A 68 -4.19 -4.11 -19.48
CA ALA A 68 -3.12 -3.25 -19.97
C ALA A 68 -3.30 -2.93 -21.46
N ILE A 69 -3.64 -3.92 -22.28
CA ILE A 69 -3.96 -3.71 -23.70
C ILE A 69 -5.15 -2.73 -23.85
N LYS A 70 -6.22 -2.92 -23.07
CA LYS A 70 -7.38 -2.00 -23.09
C LYS A 70 -7.02 -0.59 -22.61
N TRP A 71 -6.11 -0.46 -21.67
CA TRP A 71 -5.65 0.84 -21.15
C TRP A 71 -4.81 1.61 -22.16
N MET A 72 -4.06 0.95 -23.02
CA MET A 72 -3.28 1.61 -24.07
C MET A 72 -4.14 2.49 -25.00
N PHE A 73 -5.44 2.18 -25.11
CA PHE A 73 -6.41 2.94 -25.92
C PHE A 73 -7.21 3.97 -25.11
N LYS A 74 -6.94 4.14 -23.80
CA LYS A 74 -7.65 5.10 -22.94
C LYS A 74 -6.81 6.34 -22.68
N LYS A 75 -7.41 7.52 -22.79
CA LYS A 75 -6.76 8.83 -22.59
C LYS A 75 -6.24 9.04 -21.15
N HIS A 76 -6.89 8.40 -20.16
CA HIS A 76 -6.54 8.48 -18.72
C HIS A 76 -6.38 7.07 -18.14
N ALA A 77 -5.41 6.33 -18.65
CA ALA A 77 -5.10 5.00 -18.15
C ALA A 77 -4.31 5.07 -16.83
N PRO A 78 -4.60 4.18 -15.86
CA PRO A 78 -3.81 4.11 -14.62
C PRO A 78 -2.37 3.68 -14.86
N LEU A 79 -2.08 2.98 -15.96
CA LEU A 79 -0.75 2.58 -16.38
C LEU A 79 -0.51 3.03 -17.82
N SER A 80 0.51 3.88 -18.03
CA SER A 80 0.96 4.30 -19.35
C SER A 80 2.35 3.72 -19.60
N ILE A 81 2.44 2.77 -20.54
CA ILE A 81 3.71 2.20 -20.96
C ILE A 81 4.10 2.86 -22.28
N ARG A 82 5.20 3.62 -22.26
CA ARG A 82 5.80 4.17 -23.47
C ARG A 82 6.99 3.31 -23.87
N PRO A 83 7.01 2.73 -25.08
CA PRO A 83 8.16 1.97 -25.56
C PRO A 83 9.40 2.87 -25.60
N ASP A 84 10.46 2.47 -24.92
CA ASP A 84 11.77 3.16 -24.93
C ASP A 84 12.81 2.43 -25.78
N GLY A 85 12.45 1.26 -26.34
CA GLY A 85 13.31 0.44 -27.20
C GLY A 85 14.43 -0.28 -26.45
N THR A 86 14.48 -0.23 -25.12
CA THR A 86 15.55 -0.86 -24.35
C THR A 86 15.29 -2.34 -24.07
N MET A 87 16.37 -3.13 -24.01
CA MET A 87 16.30 -4.52 -23.55
C MET A 87 15.89 -4.62 -22.07
N PHE A 88 16.15 -3.58 -21.29
CA PHE A 88 15.68 -3.51 -19.90
C PHE A 88 14.15 -3.52 -19.84
N GLN A 89 13.49 -2.66 -20.60
CA GLN A 89 12.03 -2.62 -20.64
C GLN A 89 11.42 -3.94 -21.12
N LEU A 90 12.00 -4.57 -22.15
CA LEU A 90 11.54 -5.87 -22.64
C LEU A 90 11.66 -6.96 -21.57
N ARG A 91 12.77 -7.02 -20.85
CA ARG A 91 12.98 -7.97 -19.74
C ARG A 91 12.01 -7.71 -18.59
N TRP A 92 11.77 -6.45 -18.25
CA TRP A 92 10.79 -6.07 -17.22
C TRP A 92 9.38 -6.51 -17.60
N MET A 93 8.95 -6.24 -18.84
CA MET A 93 7.64 -6.66 -19.36
C MET A 93 7.49 -8.19 -19.33
N ALA A 94 8.49 -8.93 -19.77
CA ALA A 94 8.49 -10.40 -19.73
C ALA A 94 8.42 -10.93 -18.27
N ALA A 95 9.12 -10.31 -17.34
CA ALA A 95 9.05 -10.65 -15.93
C ALA A 95 7.67 -10.34 -15.35
N MET A 96 7.09 -9.20 -15.68
CA MET A 96 5.73 -8.84 -15.25
C MET A 96 4.69 -9.84 -15.76
N LEU A 97 4.75 -10.21 -17.04
CA LEU A 97 3.83 -11.21 -17.62
C LEU A 97 3.92 -12.57 -16.92
N ARG A 98 5.15 -13.04 -16.63
CA ARG A 98 5.35 -14.31 -15.88
C ARG A 98 4.74 -14.27 -14.49
N ASN A 99 4.77 -13.10 -13.82
CA ASN A 99 4.20 -12.93 -12.49
C ASN A 99 2.68 -12.71 -12.49
N CYS A 100 2.03 -12.66 -13.65
CA CYS A 100 0.57 -12.57 -13.75
C CYS A 100 -0.15 -13.94 -13.68
N SER A 101 0.58 -15.05 -13.52
CA SER A 101 -0.07 -16.34 -13.30
C SER A 101 -0.72 -16.39 -11.90
N PRO A 102 -1.81 -17.17 -11.71
CA PRO A 102 -2.44 -17.32 -10.40
C PRO A 102 -1.47 -17.78 -9.30
N GLU A 103 -0.60 -18.73 -9.62
CA GLU A 103 0.37 -19.31 -8.68
C GLU A 103 1.43 -18.28 -8.26
N ALA A 104 2.01 -17.56 -9.23
CA ALA A 104 2.99 -16.51 -8.95
C ALA A 104 2.34 -15.36 -8.16
N TYR A 105 1.11 -15.00 -8.51
CA TYR A 105 0.36 -13.97 -7.80
C TYR A 105 0.13 -14.35 -6.33
N ALA A 106 -0.33 -15.56 -6.04
CA ALA A 106 -0.58 -16.02 -4.67
C ALA A 106 0.69 -15.95 -3.81
N VAL A 107 1.82 -16.47 -4.32
CA VAL A 107 3.12 -16.41 -3.61
C VAL A 107 3.58 -14.96 -3.39
N ASN A 108 3.48 -14.12 -4.41
CA ASN A 108 3.93 -12.73 -4.31
C ASN A 108 3.03 -11.93 -3.36
N LYS A 109 1.73 -12.19 -3.37
CA LYS A 109 0.78 -11.56 -2.46
C LYS A 109 1.05 -11.93 -1.00
N GLU A 110 1.22 -13.21 -0.70
CA GLU A 110 1.57 -13.67 0.66
C GLU A 110 2.84 -12.96 1.17
N ARG A 111 3.89 -12.87 0.33
CA ARG A 111 5.12 -12.18 0.68
C ARG A 111 4.91 -10.69 0.95
N MET A 112 4.12 -10.01 0.11
CA MET A 112 3.82 -8.59 0.31
C MET A 112 3.02 -8.37 1.60
N MET A 113 1.97 -9.16 1.83
CA MET A 113 1.15 -9.06 3.04
C MET A 113 1.97 -9.25 4.31
N ARG A 114 2.85 -10.26 4.35
CA ARG A 114 3.72 -10.52 5.49
C ARG A 114 4.63 -9.33 5.81
N VAL A 115 5.24 -8.72 4.78
CA VAL A 115 6.09 -7.52 4.97
C VAL A 115 5.25 -6.32 5.38
N ALA A 116 4.07 -6.12 4.78
CA ALA A 116 3.20 -4.99 5.09
C ALA A 116 2.66 -5.05 6.53
N GLU A 117 2.24 -6.23 7.00
CA GLU A 117 1.80 -6.44 8.38
C GLU A 117 2.95 -6.22 9.38
N TYR A 118 4.13 -6.75 9.09
CA TYR A 118 5.32 -6.49 9.91
C TYR A 118 5.65 -5.00 9.96
N SER A 119 5.60 -4.31 8.82
CA SER A 119 5.85 -2.86 8.75
C SER A 119 4.85 -2.05 9.58
N ARG A 120 3.55 -2.42 9.54
CA ARG A 120 2.53 -1.79 10.39
C ARG A 120 2.85 -1.97 11.88
N GLY A 121 3.18 -3.19 12.30
CA GLY A 121 3.60 -3.45 13.68
C GLY A 121 4.81 -2.64 14.10
N CYS A 122 5.82 -2.51 13.22
CA CYS A 122 6.99 -1.66 13.46
C CYS A 122 6.62 -0.18 13.62
N LEU A 123 5.68 0.34 12.80
CA LEU A 123 5.22 1.73 12.92
C LEU A 123 4.50 1.97 14.25
N GLN A 124 3.63 1.05 14.66
CA GLN A 124 2.95 1.13 15.97
C GLN A 124 3.94 1.12 17.12
N GLN A 125 4.93 0.24 17.07
CA GLN A 125 6.00 0.19 18.08
C GLN A 125 6.84 1.46 18.07
N LEU A 126 7.19 1.99 16.89
CA LEU A 126 7.94 3.23 16.75
C LEU A 126 7.22 4.42 17.41
N ARG A 127 5.90 4.54 17.18
CA ARG A 127 5.08 5.56 17.84
C ARG A 127 5.10 5.41 19.35
N ALA A 128 4.96 4.18 19.86
CA ALA A 128 4.99 3.91 21.29
C ALA A 128 6.36 4.24 21.92
N ASP A 129 7.46 3.88 21.26
CA ASP A 129 8.82 4.08 21.75
C ASP A 129 9.24 5.56 21.73
N THR A 130 8.78 6.33 20.76
CA THR A 130 9.28 7.71 20.53
C THR A 130 8.30 8.79 20.96
N GLY A 131 7.01 8.45 21.18
CA GLY A 131 5.96 9.41 21.41
C GLY A 131 5.67 10.31 20.19
N LEU A 132 6.05 9.88 18.98
CA LEU A 132 5.86 10.62 17.74
C LEU A 132 4.40 10.99 17.54
N GLN A 133 4.13 12.26 17.28
CA GLN A 133 2.79 12.82 17.01
C GLN A 133 2.73 13.32 15.57
N TYR A 134 1.71 12.91 14.85
CA TYR A 134 1.37 13.40 13.52
C TYR A 134 -0.15 13.26 13.32
N GLU A 135 -0.66 13.53 12.15
CA GLU A 135 -2.11 13.44 11.87
C GLU A 135 -2.58 11.97 11.69
N GLN A 136 -2.07 11.05 12.52
CA GLN A 136 -2.45 9.64 12.45
C GLN A 136 -3.93 9.43 12.77
N ARG A 137 -4.55 8.53 12.03
CA ARG A 137 -5.90 8.05 12.26
C ARG A 137 -5.92 6.54 12.24
N THR A 138 -6.54 5.96 13.25
CA THR A 138 -6.59 4.50 13.46
C THR A 138 -8.02 3.95 13.37
N GLY A 139 -8.89 4.66 12.65
CA GLY A 139 -10.31 4.31 12.49
C GLY A 139 -10.58 3.25 11.40
N GLY A 140 -9.55 2.79 10.73
CA GLY A 140 -9.66 1.87 9.60
C GLY A 140 -9.80 2.59 8.25
N THR A 141 -9.80 1.80 7.17
CA THR A 141 -10.06 2.27 5.81
C THR A 141 -11.44 1.82 5.38
N LEU A 142 -12.22 2.72 4.76
CA LEU A 142 -13.54 2.43 4.22
C LEU A 142 -13.56 2.61 2.71
N GLN A 143 -13.66 1.52 1.97
CA GLN A 143 -13.89 1.53 0.53
C GLN A 143 -15.38 1.60 0.23
N LEU A 144 -15.79 2.57 -0.60
CA LEU A 144 -17.19 2.80 -0.93
C LEU A 144 -17.54 2.26 -2.32
N PHE A 145 -18.72 1.67 -2.44
CA PHE A 145 -19.25 1.15 -3.70
C PHE A 145 -20.48 1.96 -4.13
N ARG A 146 -20.51 2.32 -5.42
CA ARG A 146 -21.61 3.08 -6.02
C ARG A 146 -22.57 2.24 -6.84
N THR A 147 -22.17 1.01 -7.20
CA THR A 147 -22.97 0.11 -8.04
C THR A 147 -22.98 -1.29 -7.44
N GLN A 148 -24.06 -2.03 -7.71
CA GLN A 148 -24.16 -3.44 -7.31
C GLN A 148 -23.03 -4.28 -7.90
N ALA A 149 -22.63 -4.02 -9.14
CA ALA A 149 -21.53 -4.72 -9.79
C ALA A 149 -20.18 -4.55 -9.07
N GLN A 150 -19.93 -3.38 -8.43
CA GLN A 150 -18.75 -3.17 -7.60
C GLN A 150 -18.84 -3.96 -6.29
N LEU A 151 -20.01 -3.97 -5.66
CA LEU A 151 -20.26 -4.74 -4.43
C LEU A 151 -20.14 -6.25 -4.67
N ASP A 152 -20.66 -6.75 -5.80
CA ASP A 152 -20.54 -8.16 -6.18
C ASP A 152 -19.08 -8.54 -6.47
N ALA A 153 -18.32 -7.64 -7.09
CA ALA A 153 -16.91 -7.87 -7.41
C ALA A 153 -16.02 -7.97 -6.16
N VAL A 154 -16.41 -7.36 -5.05
CA VAL A 154 -15.62 -7.35 -3.80
C VAL A 154 -15.53 -8.71 -3.13
N GLN A 155 -16.42 -9.65 -3.47
CA GLN A 155 -16.39 -11.01 -2.90
C GLN A 155 -15.06 -11.73 -3.15
N ARG A 156 -14.37 -11.42 -4.26
CA ARG A 156 -13.03 -11.96 -4.55
C ARG A 156 -11.97 -11.39 -3.62
N ASP A 157 -12.10 -10.10 -3.31
CA ASP A 157 -11.17 -9.42 -2.39
C ASP A 157 -11.40 -9.92 -0.97
N ILE A 158 -12.66 -10.14 -0.57
CA ILE A 158 -13.04 -10.71 0.73
C ILE A 158 -12.44 -12.11 0.90
N ALA A 159 -12.60 -13.02 -0.06
CA ALA A 159 -12.02 -14.36 0.02
C ALA A 159 -10.51 -14.32 0.27
N LEU A 160 -9.86 -13.34 -0.30
CA LEU A 160 -8.43 -13.12 -0.18
C LEU A 160 -8.03 -12.52 1.19
N LEU A 161 -8.86 -11.62 1.75
CA LEU A 161 -8.68 -11.10 3.10
C LEU A 161 -8.85 -12.21 4.15
N GLU A 162 -9.84 -13.10 3.97
CA GLU A 162 -10.07 -14.27 4.82
C GLU A 162 -8.87 -15.23 4.78
N GLU A 163 -8.36 -15.54 3.58
CA GLU A 163 -7.18 -16.40 3.42
C GLU A 163 -5.94 -15.82 4.11
N CYS A 164 -5.80 -14.48 4.11
CA CYS A 164 -4.70 -13.78 4.77
C CYS A 164 -4.96 -13.46 6.25
N GLY A 165 -6.13 -13.81 6.80
CA GLY A 165 -6.51 -13.52 8.19
C GLY A 165 -6.68 -12.03 8.48
N VAL A 166 -7.01 -11.21 7.48
CA VAL A 166 -7.22 -9.76 7.63
C VAL A 166 -8.67 -9.50 8.04
N PRO A 167 -8.92 -8.85 9.20
CA PRO A 167 -10.27 -8.49 9.61
C PRO A 167 -10.93 -7.52 8.63
N TYR A 168 -12.19 -7.75 8.31
CA TYR A 168 -12.98 -6.88 7.45
C TYR A 168 -14.43 -6.81 7.91
N GLU A 169 -15.14 -5.78 7.49
CA GLU A 169 -16.57 -5.58 7.66
C GLU A 169 -17.20 -5.21 6.32
N LEU A 170 -18.11 -6.04 5.83
CA LEU A 170 -18.91 -5.71 4.66
C LEU A 170 -20.17 -4.97 5.12
N LEU A 171 -20.30 -3.71 4.70
CA LEU A 171 -21.36 -2.81 5.10
C LEU A 171 -22.36 -2.62 3.97
N ASP A 172 -23.63 -2.74 4.29
CA ASP A 172 -24.71 -2.30 3.41
C ASP A 172 -24.87 -0.78 3.42
N ARG A 173 -25.71 -0.26 2.54
CA ARG A 173 -26.00 1.17 2.41
C ARG A 173 -26.41 1.80 3.74
N ASP A 174 -27.21 1.11 4.53
CA ASP A 174 -27.83 1.64 5.73
C ASP A 174 -26.86 1.71 6.90
N SER A 175 -25.89 0.83 6.91
CA SER A 175 -24.85 0.74 7.94
C SER A 175 -23.69 1.71 7.73
N LEU A 176 -23.53 2.29 6.54
CA LEU A 176 -22.40 3.19 6.24
C LEU A 176 -22.30 4.38 7.17
N ALA A 177 -23.43 5.00 7.50
CA ALA A 177 -23.47 6.20 8.36
C ALA A 177 -23.14 5.88 9.83
N SER A 178 -23.22 4.64 10.27
CA SER A 178 -22.82 4.25 11.62
C SER A 178 -21.29 4.23 11.79
N VAL A 179 -20.56 4.01 10.69
CA VAL A 179 -19.09 3.97 10.66
C VAL A 179 -18.53 5.35 10.29
N GLU A 180 -19.14 6.01 9.31
CA GLU A 180 -18.74 7.34 8.85
C GLU A 180 -19.98 8.25 8.74
N PRO A 181 -20.29 9.04 9.79
CA PRO A 181 -21.51 9.87 9.84
C PRO A 181 -21.64 10.85 8.67
N ALA A 182 -20.51 11.32 8.08
CA ALA A 182 -20.53 12.21 6.94
C ALA A 182 -21.20 11.61 5.69
N LEU A 183 -21.32 10.27 5.63
CA LEU A 183 -21.97 9.58 4.52
C LEU A 183 -23.50 9.59 4.58
N ALA A 184 -24.10 10.04 5.68
CA ALA A 184 -25.57 10.12 5.82
C ALA A 184 -26.22 10.88 4.66
N GLY A 185 -25.63 12.01 4.24
CA GLY A 185 -26.09 12.82 3.11
C GLY A 185 -25.80 12.25 1.72
N ALA A 186 -25.02 11.19 1.63
CA ALA A 186 -24.63 10.56 0.36
C ALA A 186 -25.24 9.16 0.16
N ARG A 187 -26.05 8.68 1.08
CA ARG A 187 -26.62 7.35 1.16
C ARG A 187 -27.22 6.86 -0.17
N ASP A 188 -28.01 7.69 -0.83
CA ASP A 188 -28.72 7.31 -2.07
C ASP A 188 -27.79 7.10 -3.27
N ARG A 189 -26.54 7.55 -3.17
CA ARG A 189 -25.51 7.42 -4.22
C ARG A 189 -24.57 6.24 -3.97
N LEU A 190 -24.78 5.49 -2.90
CA LEU A 190 -23.92 4.38 -2.46
C LEU A 190 -24.72 3.08 -2.39
N THR A 191 -24.05 1.97 -2.66
CA THR A 191 -24.63 0.62 -2.56
C THR A 191 -24.16 -0.11 -1.31
N GLY A 192 -22.95 0.22 -0.82
CA GLY A 192 -22.35 -0.39 0.36
C GLY A 192 -20.88 0.00 0.47
N GLY A 193 -20.16 -0.66 1.37
CA GLY A 193 -18.73 -0.46 1.58
C GLY A 193 -18.03 -1.67 2.18
N LEU A 194 -16.71 -1.70 2.03
CA LEU A 194 -15.82 -2.65 2.70
C LEU A 194 -14.92 -1.86 3.66
N ARG A 195 -15.01 -2.19 4.94
CA ARG A 195 -14.15 -1.60 5.98
C ARG A 195 -13.05 -2.57 6.36
N LEU A 196 -11.82 -2.05 6.47
CA LEU A 196 -10.67 -2.72 7.08
C LEU A 196 -10.35 -2.01 8.40
N PRO A 197 -10.83 -2.53 9.55
CA PRO A 197 -10.81 -1.79 10.83
C PRO A 197 -9.41 -1.56 11.38
N ASN A 198 -8.44 -2.39 11.00
CA ASN A 198 -7.06 -2.32 11.50
C ASN A 198 -6.14 -1.44 10.63
N ASP A 199 -6.65 -0.85 9.56
CA ASP A 199 -5.89 0.06 8.72
C ASP A 199 -5.74 1.43 9.39
N GLU A 200 -4.69 2.13 9.01
CA GLU A 200 -4.30 3.42 9.58
C GLU A 200 -3.97 4.43 8.47
N THR A 201 -3.94 5.71 8.81
CA THR A 201 -3.44 6.81 7.97
C THR A 201 -2.52 7.71 8.76
#